data_62be30d1262fcc839bcfd3d778fbe219
#
_entry.id   62be30d1262fcc839bcfd3d778fbe219
#
_cell.length_a   1.000
_cell.length_b   1.000
_cell.length_c   1.000
_cell.angle_alpha   90.00
_cell.angle_beta   90.00
_cell.angle_gamma   90.00
#
_symmetry.space_group_name_H-M   'P 1'
#
loop_
_entity.id
_entity.type
_entity.pdbx_description
1 polymer ?
#
loop_
_entity_poly.entity_id
_entity_poly.type
_entity_poly.pdbx_seq_one_letter_code
_entity_poly.pdbx_strand_id
1 'polypeptide(L)'
;RGHESQFLAPLNPKFLPIVRIKSIQRILKFLLIKQISHIQVIAEQSEEFKILFGIYAKTLRREAKGHDTSKVKSYRYRNHILEQRILPEDTNDKMILYAIVKDLSERISFKLRKRNQIADSVQLEIHYSDGYNSCYNGKFAEIDDISVFMTCKILFENANRRRNRIRSILIDASKFRPYSDQKNLFFTKEDHSVKVSQAIDIIRAKYGFNSIQTVNVLQTLNNY
;
A
#
# COMPACT_ATOMS: atom_id res chain seq x y z
N ARG A 1 -22.63 -22.99 11.11
CA ARG A 1 -22.80 -23.00 9.64
C ARG A 1 -24.29 -23.11 9.35
N GLY A 2 -24.82 -22.35 8.36
CA GLY A 2 -26.25 -22.40 7.97
C GLY A 2 -27.08 -21.18 8.38
N HIS A 3 -26.54 -20.26 9.19
CA HIS A 3 -27.23 -19.04 9.62
C HIS A 3 -26.72 -17.77 8.92
N GLU A 4 -25.93 -17.93 7.87
CA GLU A 4 -25.28 -16.81 7.17
C GLU A 4 -26.30 -15.85 6.56
N SER A 5 -27.37 -16.38 5.99
CA SER A 5 -28.46 -15.59 5.42
C SER A 5 -29.18 -14.74 6.47
N GLN A 6 -29.45 -15.31 7.65
CA GLN A 6 -30.10 -14.59 8.76
C GLN A 6 -29.18 -13.50 9.32
N PHE A 7 -27.88 -13.79 9.45
CA PHE A 7 -26.88 -12.82 9.90
C PHE A 7 -26.76 -11.63 8.95
N LEU A 8 -26.79 -11.88 7.64
CA LEU A 8 -26.70 -10.83 6.63
C LEU A 8 -27.96 -10.01 6.47
N ALA A 9 -29.12 -10.58 6.75
CA ALA A 9 -30.44 -9.97 6.50
C ALA A 9 -30.57 -8.51 6.97
N PRO A 10 -30.21 -8.12 8.20
CA PRO A 10 -30.37 -6.76 8.71
C PRO A 10 -29.29 -5.78 8.17
N LEU A 11 -28.23 -6.28 7.52
CA LEU A 11 -27.11 -5.46 7.11
C LEU A 11 -27.42 -4.63 5.85
N ASN A 12 -26.66 -3.54 5.70
CA ASN A 12 -26.76 -2.69 4.50
C ASN A 12 -26.18 -3.42 3.28
N PRO A 13 -26.83 -3.36 2.10
CA PRO A 13 -26.34 -3.98 0.86
C PRO A 13 -24.92 -3.58 0.46
N LYS A 14 -24.41 -2.45 0.92
CA LYS A 14 -23.02 -2.00 0.65
C LYS A 14 -21.95 -2.96 1.15
N PHE A 15 -22.27 -3.84 2.09
CA PHE A 15 -21.36 -4.88 2.57
C PHE A 15 -21.16 -6.02 1.57
N LEU A 16 -22.06 -6.19 0.60
CA LEU A 16 -21.90 -7.20 -0.45
C LEU A 16 -20.86 -6.75 -1.48
N PRO A 17 -19.85 -7.59 -1.81
CA PRO A 17 -18.78 -7.27 -2.76
C PRO A 17 -19.29 -6.80 -4.12
N ILE A 18 -20.35 -7.45 -4.65
CA ILE A 18 -20.92 -7.12 -5.95
C ILE A 18 -21.55 -5.73 -5.99
N VAL A 19 -21.98 -5.18 -4.87
CA VAL A 19 -22.58 -3.84 -4.79
C VAL A 19 -21.54 -2.73 -5.02
N ARG A 20 -20.26 -3.03 -5.10
CA ARG A 20 -19.23 -2.06 -5.55
C ARG A 20 -19.42 -1.62 -7.00
N ILE A 21 -20.16 -2.38 -7.79
CA ILE A 21 -20.49 -2.05 -9.19
C ILE A 21 -21.52 -0.91 -9.22
N LYS A 22 -21.16 0.21 -9.86
CA LYS A 22 -21.98 1.44 -9.89
C LYS A 22 -23.40 1.24 -10.43
N SER A 23 -23.59 0.35 -11.42
CA SER A 23 -24.91 0.03 -11.96
C SER A 23 -25.82 -0.61 -10.91
N ILE A 24 -25.29 -1.58 -10.15
CA ILE A 24 -26.03 -2.24 -9.07
C ILE A 24 -26.40 -1.25 -7.97
N GLN A 25 -25.45 -0.37 -7.59
CA GLN A 25 -25.74 0.68 -6.61
C GLN A 25 -26.90 1.60 -7.03
N ARG A 26 -26.95 1.96 -8.32
CA ARG A 26 -28.04 2.81 -8.86
C ARG A 26 -29.38 2.10 -8.78
N ILE A 27 -29.44 0.82 -9.18
CA ILE A 27 -30.67 0.02 -9.12
C ILE A 27 -31.15 -0.13 -7.68
N LEU A 28 -30.25 -0.49 -6.74
CA LEU A 28 -30.61 -0.62 -5.32
C LEU A 28 -31.09 0.69 -4.70
N LYS A 29 -30.48 1.83 -5.07
CA LYS A 29 -30.95 3.15 -4.66
C LYS A 29 -32.33 3.50 -5.24
N PHE A 30 -32.54 3.21 -6.52
CA PHE A 30 -33.84 3.45 -7.19
C PHE A 30 -34.95 2.63 -6.52
N LEU A 31 -34.67 1.38 -6.17
CA LEU A 31 -35.60 0.49 -5.47
C LEU A 31 -35.72 0.76 -3.97
N LEU A 32 -35.01 1.77 -3.45
CA LEU A 32 -34.97 2.11 -2.02
C LEU A 32 -34.59 0.93 -1.09
N ILE A 33 -33.78 0.00 -1.59
CA ILE A 33 -33.35 -1.19 -0.84
C ILE A 33 -32.27 -0.79 0.17
N LYS A 34 -32.63 -0.82 1.46
CA LYS A 34 -31.74 -0.43 2.56
C LYS A 34 -31.12 -1.62 3.31
N GLN A 35 -31.71 -2.81 3.19
CA GLN A 35 -31.29 -4.03 3.89
C GLN A 35 -31.12 -5.20 2.92
N ILE A 36 -30.23 -6.12 3.23
CA ILE A 36 -30.00 -7.33 2.42
C ILE A 36 -31.22 -8.25 2.46
N SER A 37 -32.01 -8.25 3.54
CA SER A 37 -33.28 -8.99 3.60
C SER A 37 -34.22 -8.70 2.43
N HIS A 38 -34.32 -7.43 2.01
CA HIS A 38 -35.13 -7.07 0.85
C HIS A 38 -34.62 -7.71 -0.44
N ILE A 39 -33.28 -7.79 -0.60
CA ILE A 39 -32.67 -8.48 -1.74
C ILE A 39 -32.96 -9.97 -1.68
N GLN A 40 -32.93 -10.59 -0.51
CA GLN A 40 -33.22 -12.02 -0.32
C GLN A 40 -34.64 -12.34 -0.74
N VAL A 41 -35.64 -11.53 -0.34
CA VAL A 41 -37.06 -11.71 -0.69
C VAL A 41 -37.28 -11.53 -2.19
N ILE A 42 -36.80 -10.43 -2.79
CA ILE A 42 -36.95 -10.16 -4.21
C ILE A 42 -36.22 -11.21 -5.07
N ALA A 43 -35.09 -11.72 -4.58
CA ALA A 43 -34.34 -12.76 -5.28
C ALA A 43 -35.08 -14.11 -5.37
N GLU A 44 -36.10 -14.35 -4.56
CA GLU A 44 -36.95 -15.53 -4.66
C GLU A 44 -37.94 -15.43 -5.82
N GLN A 45 -38.39 -14.23 -6.17
CA GLN A 45 -39.20 -13.91 -7.34
C GLN A 45 -38.29 -13.86 -8.58
N SER A 46 -38.11 -14.98 -9.25
CA SER A 46 -36.93 -15.25 -10.07
C SER A 46 -36.78 -14.48 -11.37
N GLU A 47 -37.88 -14.13 -12.10
CA GLU A 47 -37.78 -13.53 -13.44
C GLU A 47 -37.55 -12.01 -13.37
N GLU A 48 -38.31 -11.31 -12.55
CA GLU A 48 -38.16 -9.86 -12.37
C GLU A 48 -36.79 -9.48 -11.85
N PHE A 49 -36.24 -10.28 -10.93
CA PHE A 49 -34.90 -10.11 -10.42
C PHE A 49 -33.82 -10.27 -11.51
N LYS A 50 -33.97 -11.20 -12.42
CA LYS A 50 -33.09 -11.38 -13.56
C LYS A 50 -33.18 -10.22 -14.55
N ILE A 51 -34.37 -9.69 -14.80
CA ILE A 51 -34.56 -8.53 -15.68
C ILE A 51 -33.87 -7.30 -15.10
N LEU A 52 -34.02 -7.06 -13.80
CA LEU A 52 -33.45 -5.89 -13.11
C LEU A 52 -31.90 -5.93 -13.02
N PHE A 53 -31.33 -7.07 -12.67
CA PHE A 53 -29.90 -7.20 -12.39
C PHE A 53 -29.09 -7.92 -13.49
N GLY A 54 -29.78 -8.46 -14.51
CA GLY A 54 -29.16 -9.09 -15.67
C GLY A 54 -28.15 -10.17 -15.28
N ILE A 55 -26.95 -10.06 -15.85
CA ILE A 55 -25.82 -11.00 -15.60
C ILE A 55 -25.39 -11.07 -14.13
N TYR A 56 -25.67 -10.05 -13.35
CA TYR A 56 -25.29 -9.95 -11.93
C TYR A 56 -26.31 -10.60 -10.99
N ALA A 57 -27.52 -10.93 -11.46
CA ALA A 57 -28.59 -11.47 -10.64
C ALA A 57 -28.18 -12.74 -9.88
N LYS A 58 -27.52 -13.68 -10.56
CA LYS A 58 -27.06 -14.94 -9.96
C LYS A 58 -26.02 -14.72 -8.85
N THR A 59 -25.10 -13.80 -9.05
CA THR A 59 -24.05 -13.49 -8.08
C THR A 59 -24.61 -12.73 -6.89
N LEU A 60 -25.46 -11.73 -7.14
CA LEU A 60 -26.12 -10.95 -6.09
C LEU A 60 -27.00 -11.84 -5.19
N ARG A 61 -27.74 -12.78 -5.78
CA ARG A 61 -28.54 -13.77 -5.03
C ARG A 61 -27.68 -14.65 -4.13
N ARG A 62 -26.53 -15.13 -4.63
CA ARG A 62 -25.63 -15.96 -3.84
C ARG A 62 -24.98 -15.19 -2.69
N GLU A 63 -24.45 -14.00 -2.98
CA GLU A 63 -23.84 -13.15 -1.96
C GLU A 63 -24.84 -12.72 -0.89
N ALA A 64 -26.09 -12.38 -1.27
CA ALA A 64 -27.14 -12.03 -0.32
C ALA A 64 -27.53 -13.20 0.61
N LYS A 65 -27.38 -14.44 0.16
CA LYS A 65 -27.59 -15.65 0.99
C LYS A 65 -26.35 -16.08 1.76
N GLY A 66 -25.21 -15.36 1.62
CA GLY A 66 -23.94 -15.67 2.28
C GLY A 66 -23.15 -16.80 1.61
N HIS A 67 -23.49 -17.18 0.37
CA HIS A 67 -22.75 -18.20 -0.37
C HIS A 67 -21.62 -17.56 -1.18
N ASP A 68 -20.39 -17.69 -0.70
CA ASP A 68 -19.18 -17.32 -1.43
C ASP A 68 -18.49 -18.58 -1.97
N THR A 69 -18.34 -18.65 -3.29
CA THR A 69 -17.60 -19.73 -3.98
C THR A 69 -16.24 -19.27 -4.45
N SER A 70 -15.81 -18.08 -4.05
CA SER A 70 -14.49 -17.57 -4.42
C SER A 70 -13.38 -18.45 -3.80
N LYS A 71 -12.44 -18.89 -4.62
CA LYS A 71 -11.27 -19.61 -4.12
C LYS A 71 -10.39 -18.67 -3.33
N VAL A 72 -10.00 -19.09 -2.14
CA VAL A 72 -8.95 -18.41 -1.38
C VAL A 72 -7.68 -18.43 -2.24
N LYS A 73 -7.25 -17.25 -2.67
CA LYS A 73 -6.01 -17.10 -3.42
C LYS A 73 -4.85 -17.05 -2.42
N SER A 74 -3.86 -17.91 -2.62
CA SER A 74 -2.60 -17.78 -1.90
C SER A 74 -2.01 -16.40 -2.08
N TYR A 75 -1.26 -15.94 -1.08
CA TYR A 75 -0.55 -14.66 -1.15
C TYR A 75 0.29 -14.60 -2.43
N ARG A 76 -0.08 -13.72 -3.35
CA ARG A 76 0.78 -13.42 -4.51
C ARG A 76 1.77 -12.36 -4.08
N TYR A 77 3.02 -12.54 -4.42
CA TYR A 77 4.03 -11.49 -4.31
C TYR A 77 3.46 -10.22 -4.95
N ARG A 78 3.30 -9.17 -4.15
CA ARG A 78 2.89 -7.88 -4.71
C ARG A 78 4.02 -7.40 -5.61
N ASN A 79 3.67 -6.97 -6.83
CA ASN A 79 4.62 -6.39 -7.78
C ASN A 79 5.06 -4.98 -7.36
N HIS A 80 4.93 -4.65 -6.08
CA HIS A 80 5.37 -3.40 -5.48
C HIS A 80 5.77 -3.59 -4.01
N ILE A 81 6.67 -2.75 -3.55
CA ILE A 81 7.06 -2.60 -2.14
C ILE A 81 6.58 -1.23 -1.71
N LEU A 82 5.63 -1.22 -0.77
CA LEU A 82 5.03 0.00 -0.24
C LEU A 82 5.42 0.14 1.22
N GLU A 83 5.95 1.31 1.58
CA GLU A 83 6.21 1.75 2.94
C GLU A 83 5.52 3.08 3.17
N GLN A 84 4.80 3.20 4.29
CA GLN A 84 4.08 4.40 4.67
C GLN A 84 4.29 4.69 6.14
N ARG A 85 4.43 5.97 6.47
CA ARG A 85 4.38 6.47 7.83
C ARG A 85 3.32 7.53 7.96
N ILE A 86 2.35 7.29 8.85
CA ILE A 86 1.39 8.29 9.30
C ILE A 86 2.00 8.96 10.53
N LEU A 87 2.06 10.27 10.53
CA LEU A 87 2.60 11.03 11.64
C LEU A 87 1.54 11.14 12.75
N PRO A 88 1.92 10.99 14.03
CA PRO A 88 1.00 11.22 15.15
C PRO A 88 0.46 12.65 15.18
N GLU A 89 1.31 13.62 14.85
CA GLU A 89 0.98 15.02 14.70
C GLU A 89 1.41 15.54 13.33
N ASP A 90 0.51 16.29 12.68
CA ASP A 90 0.82 16.91 11.39
C ASP A 90 1.92 17.95 11.56
N THR A 91 3.02 17.85 10.80
CA THR A 91 4.19 18.72 10.96
C THR A 91 4.78 19.22 9.65
N ASN A 92 5.53 20.32 9.73
CA ASN A 92 6.38 20.88 8.67
C ASN A 92 7.86 20.84 9.03
N ASP A 93 8.21 20.27 10.18
CA ASP A 93 9.60 20.20 10.60
C ASP A 93 10.40 19.30 9.66
N LYS A 94 11.36 19.92 8.96
CA LYS A 94 12.20 19.23 7.98
C LYS A 94 13.07 18.15 8.60
N MET A 95 13.51 18.33 9.85
CA MET A 95 14.36 17.35 10.54
C MET A 95 13.57 16.06 10.76
N ILE A 96 12.33 16.19 11.26
CA ILE A 96 11.41 15.08 11.48
C ILE A 96 11.08 14.40 10.15
N LEU A 97 10.71 15.18 9.12
CA LEU A 97 10.32 14.66 7.83
C LEU A 97 11.46 13.92 7.12
N TYR A 98 12.69 14.43 7.18
CA TYR A 98 13.85 13.73 6.62
C TYR A 98 14.21 12.46 7.40
N ALA A 99 14.03 12.43 8.72
CA ALA A 99 14.22 11.22 9.50
C ALA A 99 13.19 10.13 9.09
N ILE A 100 11.94 10.51 8.85
CA ILE A 100 10.89 9.61 8.35
C ILE A 100 11.21 9.10 6.95
N VAL A 101 11.58 9.99 6.02
CA VAL A 101 11.99 9.58 4.66
C VAL A 101 13.17 8.62 4.73
N LYS A 102 14.12 8.83 5.64
CA LYS A 102 15.25 7.94 5.84
C LYS A 102 14.84 6.57 6.36
N ASP A 103 13.99 6.48 7.39
CA ASP A 103 13.46 5.20 7.89
C ASP A 103 12.73 4.43 6.79
N LEU A 104 11.85 5.10 6.03
CA LEU A 104 11.11 4.47 4.94
C LEU A 104 12.04 3.98 3.81
N SER A 105 13.05 4.78 3.44
CA SER A 105 14.03 4.43 2.40
C SER A 105 14.87 3.22 2.81
N GLU A 106 15.33 3.15 4.06
CA GLU A 106 16.08 2.00 4.59
C GLU A 106 15.24 0.72 4.63
N ARG A 107 13.94 0.82 4.93
CA ARG A 107 13.01 -0.33 4.87
C ARG A 107 12.83 -0.86 3.44
N ILE A 108 12.75 0.06 2.48
CA ILE A 108 12.63 -0.31 1.05
C ILE A 108 13.93 -0.94 0.57
N SER A 109 15.09 -0.33 0.83
CA SER A 109 16.38 -0.85 0.39
C SER A 109 16.65 -2.25 0.98
N PHE A 110 16.35 -2.46 2.26
CA PHE A 110 16.42 -3.77 2.91
C PHE A 110 15.56 -4.83 2.19
N LYS A 111 14.31 -4.47 1.83
CA LYS A 111 13.40 -5.38 1.12
C LYS A 111 13.86 -5.66 -0.32
N LEU A 112 14.43 -4.65 -1.00
CA LEU A 112 15.00 -4.81 -2.35
C LEU A 112 16.21 -5.75 -2.32
N ARG A 113 17.16 -5.55 -1.39
CA ARG A 113 18.33 -6.44 -1.23
C ARG A 113 17.92 -7.86 -0.87
N LYS A 114 16.94 -8.04 0.03
CA LYS A 114 16.42 -9.37 0.38
C LYS A 114 15.82 -10.11 -0.82
N ARG A 115 15.32 -9.39 -1.82
CA ARG A 115 14.78 -9.96 -3.07
C ARG A 115 15.81 -10.03 -4.19
N ASN A 116 16.99 -9.47 -4.01
CA ASN A 116 18.00 -9.26 -5.05
C ASN A 116 17.41 -8.56 -6.28
N GLN A 117 16.66 -7.49 -6.04
CA GLN A 117 15.94 -6.73 -7.07
C GLN A 117 16.18 -5.23 -6.91
N ILE A 118 16.06 -4.51 -8.03
CA ILE A 118 16.04 -3.05 -8.07
C ILE A 118 14.70 -2.59 -8.66
N ALA A 119 14.21 -1.43 -8.23
CA ALA A 119 12.97 -0.86 -8.74
C ALA A 119 13.26 0.19 -9.81
N ASP A 120 12.68 0.00 -11.00
CA ASP A 120 12.76 0.97 -12.10
C ASP A 120 11.69 2.07 -12.00
N SER A 121 10.74 1.95 -11.07
CA SER A 121 9.74 2.98 -10.80
C SER A 121 9.56 3.12 -9.30
N VAL A 122 9.76 4.33 -8.81
CA VAL A 122 9.57 4.70 -7.41
C VAL A 122 8.69 5.94 -7.38
N GLN A 123 7.65 5.91 -6.58
CA GLN A 123 6.75 7.04 -6.33
C GLN A 123 6.84 7.42 -4.86
N LEU A 124 7.09 8.68 -4.59
CA LEU A 124 6.94 9.25 -3.26
C LEU A 124 5.70 10.12 -3.24
N GLU A 125 4.80 9.87 -2.30
CA GLU A 125 3.54 10.59 -2.12
C GLU A 125 3.48 11.22 -0.73
N ILE A 126 3.04 12.47 -0.68
CA ILE A 126 2.86 13.27 0.52
C ILE A 126 1.38 13.56 0.68
N HIS A 127 0.82 13.23 1.83
CA HIS A 127 -0.54 13.60 2.20
C HIS A 127 -0.48 14.76 3.19
N TYR A 128 -1.10 15.87 2.84
CA TYR A 128 -1.16 17.07 3.68
C TYR A 128 -2.38 17.04 4.62
N SER A 129 -2.32 17.85 5.67
CA SER A 129 -3.40 17.99 6.66
C SER A 129 -4.73 18.50 6.08
N ASP A 130 -4.68 19.22 4.96
CA ASP A 130 -5.85 19.74 4.24
C ASP A 130 -6.48 18.73 3.26
N GLY A 131 -5.99 17.48 3.23
CA GLY A 131 -6.47 16.43 2.35
C GLY A 131 -5.90 16.45 0.93
N TYR A 132 -5.02 17.41 0.61
CA TYR A 132 -4.32 17.44 -0.67
C TYR A 132 -3.20 16.42 -0.69
N ASN A 133 -2.99 15.77 -1.84
CA ASN A 133 -1.89 14.83 -2.06
C ASN A 133 -0.96 15.37 -3.14
N SER A 134 0.34 15.21 -2.92
CA SER A 134 1.37 15.53 -3.90
C SER A 134 2.25 14.33 -4.11
N CYS A 135 2.61 14.02 -5.35
CA CYS A 135 3.50 12.90 -5.65
C CYS A 135 4.60 13.30 -6.63
N TYR A 136 5.72 12.58 -6.53
CA TYR A 136 6.81 12.69 -7.48
C TYR A 136 7.40 11.32 -7.77
N ASN A 137 7.78 11.09 -9.03
CA ASN A 137 8.25 9.80 -9.51
C ASN A 137 9.75 9.84 -9.83
N GLY A 138 10.41 8.71 -9.63
CA GLY A 138 11.81 8.51 -9.97
C GLY A 138 12.17 7.04 -10.17
N LYS A 139 13.43 6.73 -10.11
CA LYS A 139 13.98 5.37 -10.17
C LYS A 139 15.18 5.26 -9.25
N PHE A 140 15.45 4.06 -8.73
CA PHE A 140 16.68 3.79 -8.02
C PHE A 140 17.81 3.44 -9.01
N ALA A 141 18.99 3.98 -8.78
CA ALA A 141 20.21 3.60 -9.51
C ALA A 141 20.91 2.44 -8.80
N GLU A 142 20.88 2.45 -7.47
CA GLU A 142 21.54 1.48 -6.58
C GLU A 142 20.56 1.01 -5.50
N ILE A 143 20.95 -0.02 -4.74
CA ILE A 143 20.12 -0.61 -3.66
C ILE A 143 20.75 -0.46 -2.27
N ASP A 144 21.85 0.26 -2.15
CA ASP A 144 22.43 0.60 -0.85
C ASP A 144 21.61 1.68 -0.12
N ASP A 145 21.70 1.71 1.22
CA ASP A 145 20.87 2.58 2.05
C ASP A 145 21.10 4.08 1.76
N ILE A 146 22.32 4.47 1.42
CA ILE A 146 22.69 5.87 1.19
C ILE A 146 22.10 6.35 -0.14
N SER A 147 22.31 5.60 -1.23
CA SER A 147 21.83 5.96 -2.57
C SER A 147 20.31 5.98 -2.65
N VAL A 148 19.66 4.99 -2.02
CA VAL A 148 18.19 4.94 -1.94
C VAL A 148 17.65 6.13 -1.14
N PHE A 149 18.27 6.46 0.01
CA PHE A 149 17.87 7.64 0.79
C PHE A 149 18.04 8.95 0.01
N MET A 150 19.19 9.14 -0.66
CA MET A 150 19.41 10.35 -1.45
C MET A 150 18.39 10.52 -2.55
N THR A 151 18.04 9.43 -3.25
CA THR A 151 16.97 9.45 -4.24
C THR A 151 15.62 9.82 -3.61
N CYS A 152 15.24 9.17 -2.51
CA CYS A 152 13.98 9.47 -1.81
C CYS A 152 13.93 10.91 -1.29
N LYS A 153 15.06 11.46 -0.81
CA LYS A 153 15.16 12.84 -0.38
C LYS A 153 14.88 13.82 -1.53
N ILE A 154 15.47 13.60 -2.70
CA ILE A 154 15.20 14.42 -3.90
C ILE A 154 13.73 14.32 -4.31
N LEU A 155 13.14 13.12 -4.30
CA LEU A 155 11.72 12.93 -4.60
C LEU A 155 10.84 13.68 -3.60
N PHE A 156 11.17 13.63 -2.32
CA PHE A 156 10.48 14.35 -1.26
C PHE A 156 10.54 15.87 -1.45
N GLU A 157 11.71 16.43 -1.73
CA GLU A 157 11.90 17.86 -1.96
C GLU A 157 11.09 18.34 -3.18
N ASN A 158 11.05 17.55 -4.26
CA ASN A 158 10.26 17.85 -5.44
C ASN A 158 8.74 17.69 -5.24
N ALA A 159 8.31 16.78 -4.39
CA ALA A 159 6.91 16.60 -4.04
C ALA A 159 6.43 17.65 -3.03
N ASN A 160 7.28 18.07 -2.08
CA ASN A 160 6.93 19.00 -1.01
C ASN A 160 6.99 20.46 -1.47
N ARG A 161 6.01 20.86 -2.28
CA ARG A 161 5.90 22.25 -2.83
C ARG A 161 5.03 23.19 -2.00
N ARG A 162 4.33 22.64 -1.01
CA ARG A 162 3.38 23.40 -0.19
C ARG A 162 3.92 23.65 1.20
N ARG A 163 3.46 24.73 1.83
CA ARG A 163 3.80 25.08 3.22
C ARG A 163 2.87 24.43 4.26
N ASN A 164 1.91 23.63 3.81
CA ASN A 164 0.96 22.96 4.70
C ASN A 164 1.64 21.85 5.49
N ARG A 165 1.10 21.55 6.67
CA ARG A 165 1.60 20.44 7.49
C ARG A 165 1.36 19.10 6.80
N ILE A 166 2.30 18.19 6.94
CA ILE A 166 2.26 16.85 6.36
C ILE A 166 1.70 15.89 7.41
N ARG A 167 0.75 15.06 6.97
CA ARG A 167 0.09 14.01 7.76
C ARG A 167 0.73 12.65 7.56
N SER A 168 1.10 12.30 6.33
CA SER A 168 1.77 11.04 6.04
C SER A 168 2.66 11.13 4.82
N ILE A 169 3.67 10.25 4.80
CA ILE A 169 4.58 10.05 3.68
C ILE A 169 4.49 8.58 3.28
N LEU A 170 4.37 8.34 1.97
CA LEU A 170 4.31 7.02 1.38
C LEU A 170 5.37 6.92 0.28
N ILE A 171 6.08 5.78 0.25
CA ILE A 171 7.00 5.45 -0.84
C ILE A 171 6.58 4.10 -1.41
N ASP A 172 6.32 4.05 -2.71
CA ASP A 172 5.96 2.85 -3.45
C ASP A 172 7.01 2.56 -4.53
N ALA A 173 7.67 1.42 -4.41
CA ALA A 173 8.64 0.92 -5.37
C ALA A 173 8.02 -0.21 -6.19
N SER A 174 8.12 -0.12 -7.52
CA SER A 174 7.50 -1.05 -8.46
C SER A 174 8.38 -1.28 -9.70
N LYS A 175 7.91 -2.13 -10.62
CA LYS A 175 8.66 -2.50 -11.84
C LYS A 175 10.04 -3.06 -11.52
N PHE A 176 10.06 -4.17 -10.79
CA PHE A 176 11.31 -4.79 -10.36
C PHE A 176 12.00 -5.52 -11.49
N ARG A 177 13.32 -5.37 -11.54
CA ARG A 177 14.24 -6.21 -12.33
C ARG A 177 15.29 -6.83 -11.42
N PRO A 178 15.92 -7.94 -11.81
CA PRO A 178 17.04 -8.49 -11.06
C PRO A 178 18.14 -7.44 -10.87
N TYR A 179 18.66 -7.32 -9.67
CA TYR A 179 19.83 -6.47 -9.45
C TYR A 179 21.07 -7.19 -9.97
N SER A 180 21.78 -6.56 -10.89
CA SER A 180 23.05 -7.04 -11.40
C SER A 180 24.12 -6.04 -10.97
N ASP A 181 25.00 -6.49 -10.12
CA ASP A 181 26.18 -5.72 -9.68
C ASP A 181 27.24 -5.80 -10.81
N GLN A 182 26.86 -5.30 -11.99
CA GLN A 182 27.77 -5.26 -13.14
C GLN A 182 28.74 -4.10 -12.94
N LYS A 183 29.82 -4.36 -12.21
CA LYS A 183 30.89 -3.39 -12.00
C LYS A 183 31.54 -3.08 -13.35
N ASN A 184 31.65 -1.79 -13.64
CA ASN A 184 32.50 -1.35 -14.74
C ASN A 184 33.91 -1.86 -14.52
N LEU A 185 34.46 -2.58 -15.48
CA LEU A 185 35.78 -3.22 -15.41
C LEU A 185 36.92 -2.23 -15.03
N PHE A 186 36.67 -0.94 -15.18
CA PHE A 186 37.63 0.14 -15.01
C PHE A 186 37.50 0.93 -13.68
N PHE A 187 36.51 0.62 -12.82
CA PHE A 187 36.33 1.31 -11.55
C PHE A 187 36.44 0.33 -10.38
N THR A 188 37.61 0.31 -9.76
CA THR A 188 37.93 -0.43 -8.53
C THR A 188 37.60 0.34 -7.24
N LYS A 189 36.55 1.15 -7.20
CA LYS A 189 36.06 1.58 -5.90
C LYS A 189 35.35 0.39 -5.26
N GLU A 190 36.04 -0.24 -4.29
CA GLU A 190 35.36 -1.16 -3.36
C GLU A 190 34.18 -0.40 -2.77
N ASP A 191 32.96 -0.83 -3.08
CA ASP A 191 31.75 -0.22 -2.54
C ASP A 191 31.60 -0.57 -1.06
N HIS A 192 32.32 0.18 -0.21
CA HIS A 192 32.18 0.07 1.25
C HIS A 192 30.74 0.25 1.70
N SER A 193 29.94 1.08 1.00
CA SER A 193 28.53 1.31 1.28
C SER A 193 27.67 0.05 1.14
N VAL A 194 27.93 -0.75 0.11
CA VAL A 194 27.20 -2.02 -0.11
C VAL A 194 27.58 -3.06 0.96
N LYS A 195 28.87 -3.19 1.26
CA LYS A 195 29.35 -4.11 2.32
C LYS A 195 28.79 -3.73 3.70
N VAL A 196 28.75 -2.44 4.02
CA VAL A 196 28.15 -1.93 5.26
C VAL A 196 26.65 -2.22 5.31
N SER A 197 25.91 -1.95 4.23
CA SER A 197 24.48 -2.25 4.15
C SER A 197 24.20 -3.74 4.32
N GLN A 198 25.03 -4.62 3.73
CA GLN A 198 24.92 -6.08 3.90
C GLN A 198 25.19 -6.54 5.35
N ALA A 199 26.18 -5.96 6.01
CA ALA A 199 26.47 -6.26 7.41
C ALA A 199 25.31 -5.84 8.33
N ILE A 200 24.73 -4.67 8.10
CA ILE A 200 23.55 -4.18 8.81
C ILE A 200 22.36 -5.11 8.57
N ASP A 201 22.18 -5.59 7.33
CA ASP A 201 21.08 -6.49 6.97
C ASP A 201 21.14 -7.83 7.72
N ILE A 202 22.35 -8.38 7.96
CA ILE A 202 22.54 -9.61 8.76
C ILE A 202 22.03 -9.39 10.19
N ILE A 203 22.33 -8.24 10.79
CA ILE A 203 21.91 -7.91 12.15
C ILE A 203 20.39 -7.68 12.18
N ARG A 204 19.85 -6.91 11.21
CA ARG A 204 18.41 -6.66 11.07
C ARG A 204 17.61 -7.95 10.83
N ALA A 205 18.16 -8.90 10.08
CA ALA A 205 17.52 -10.19 9.85
C ALA A 205 17.44 -11.04 11.13
N LYS A 206 18.44 -10.97 12.01
CA LYS A 206 18.51 -11.73 13.25
C LYS A 206 17.73 -11.11 14.40
N TYR A 207 17.79 -9.80 14.56
CA TYR A 207 17.28 -9.06 15.73
C TYR A 207 16.09 -8.15 15.41
N GLY A 208 15.64 -8.11 14.15
CA GLY A 208 14.57 -7.22 13.68
C GLY A 208 15.13 -5.92 13.09
N PHE A 209 14.29 -5.28 12.23
CA PHE A 209 14.71 -4.10 11.46
C PHE A 209 15.17 -2.93 12.37
N ASN A 210 14.49 -2.72 13.48
CA ASN A 210 14.75 -1.60 14.38
C ASN A 210 15.96 -1.79 15.30
N SER A 211 16.69 -2.92 15.22
CA SER A 211 17.87 -3.20 16.05
C SER A 211 19.04 -2.26 15.76
N ILE A 212 19.14 -1.76 14.54
CA ILE A 212 20.11 -0.74 14.13
C ILE A 212 19.37 0.37 13.40
N GLN A 213 19.44 1.57 13.96
CA GLN A 213 18.88 2.78 13.38
C GLN A 213 19.90 3.91 13.45
N THR A 214 19.80 4.89 12.55
CA THR A 214 20.60 6.10 12.66
C THR A 214 20.09 7.00 13.79
N VAL A 215 20.99 7.76 14.42
CA VAL A 215 20.66 8.61 15.58
C VAL A 215 19.46 9.53 15.29
N ASN A 216 19.43 10.16 14.11
CA ASN A 216 18.33 11.06 13.73
C ASN A 216 16.99 10.35 13.68
N VAL A 217 16.95 9.12 13.16
CA VAL A 217 15.73 8.29 13.11
C VAL A 217 15.31 7.88 14.51
N LEU A 218 16.27 7.43 15.33
CA LEU A 218 16.01 6.99 16.69
C LEU A 218 15.45 8.12 17.56
N GLN A 219 16.06 9.31 17.53
CA GLN A 219 15.60 10.47 18.29
C GLN A 219 14.20 10.92 17.86
N THR A 220 13.95 10.94 16.55
CA THR A 220 12.65 11.36 16.01
C THR A 220 11.55 10.36 16.33
N LEU A 221 11.82 9.05 16.17
CA LEU A 221 10.79 8.02 16.35
C LEU A 221 10.48 7.68 17.82
N ASN A 222 11.40 7.95 18.74
CA ASN A 222 11.18 7.75 20.18
C ASN A 222 10.45 8.94 20.83
N ASN A 223 10.47 10.11 20.21
CA ASN A 223 9.76 11.30 20.68
C ASN A 223 8.34 11.41 20.10
N TYR A 224 7.96 10.49 19.25
CA TYR A 224 6.66 10.33 18.60
C TYR A 224 6.13 8.90 18.75
#